data_dee0b7fed2dd8ebf67b8e8808ad527bd
#
_entry.id   dee0b7fed2dd8ebf67b8e8808ad527bd
#
_cell.length_a   1.000
_cell.length_b   1.000
_cell.length_c   1.000
_cell.angle_alpha   90.00
_cell.angle_beta   90.00
_cell.angle_gamma   90.00
#
_symmetry.space_group_name_H-M   'P 1'
#
loop_
_entity.id
_entity.type
_entity.pdbx_description
1 polymer ?
#
loop_
_entity_poly.entity_id
_entity_poly.type
_entity_poly.pdbx_seq_one_letter_code
_entity_poly.pdbx_strand_id
1 'polypeptide(L)'
;MNNSSLWQDAIRRLIQNRAAMIGGITVIILIVLAVFAPWIAPYSYSYQNLDLGASPPSAEHLLGTDVLGRDLLSRLLYGARISLLVGFVATGVALVIGVSWGIVAGYFGGRVDSVMMRIVDVLYLSLIHISEPTRRIH
;
A
#
# COMPACT_ATOMS: atom_id res chain seq x y z
N MET A 1 26.78 28.77 14.98
CA MET A 1 26.14 28.17 13.80
C MET A 1 25.79 26.73 14.20
N ASN A 2 24.50 26.48 14.50
CA ASN A 2 24.05 25.14 14.93
C ASN A 2 24.05 24.21 13.73
N ASN A 3 24.99 23.26 13.74
CA ASN A 3 24.97 22.13 12.78
C ASN A 3 23.83 21.17 13.16
N SER A 4 22.58 21.64 13.01
CA SER A 4 21.47 20.72 12.99
C SER A 4 21.62 19.86 11.73
N SER A 5 21.76 18.53 11.90
CA SER A 5 21.86 17.65 10.75
C SER A 5 20.56 17.77 9.93
N LEU A 6 20.66 17.68 8.60
CA LEU A 6 19.49 17.74 7.69
C LEU A 6 18.34 16.83 8.16
N TRP A 7 18.68 15.71 8.80
CA TRP A 7 17.74 14.77 9.40
C TRP A 7 16.98 15.34 10.61
N GLN A 8 17.66 16.12 11.47
CA GLN A 8 17.01 16.73 12.63
C GLN A 8 16.01 17.80 12.19
N ASP A 9 16.34 18.59 11.18
CA ASP A 9 15.42 19.59 10.62
C ASP A 9 14.24 18.94 9.90
N ALA A 10 14.47 17.84 9.17
CA ALA A 10 13.40 17.08 8.52
C ALA A 10 12.42 16.48 9.55
N ILE A 11 12.95 15.84 10.60
CA ILE A 11 12.11 15.27 11.68
C ILE A 11 11.34 16.37 12.40
N ARG A 12 11.97 17.48 12.70
CA ARG A 12 11.33 18.61 13.38
C ARG A 12 10.17 19.18 12.55
N ARG A 13 10.36 19.35 11.24
CA ARG A 13 9.30 19.80 10.33
C ARG A 13 8.16 18.79 10.22
N LEU A 14 8.49 17.50 10.21
CA LEU A 14 7.50 16.42 10.20
C LEU A 14 6.62 16.47 11.47
N ILE A 15 7.23 16.59 12.65
CA ILE A 15 6.51 16.63 13.92
C ILE A 15 5.65 17.90 14.03
N GLN A 16 6.07 19.01 13.45
CA GLN A 16 5.29 20.25 13.46
C GLN A 16 4.07 20.20 12.53
N ASN A 17 4.07 19.30 11.55
CA ASN A 17 2.95 19.14 10.62
C ASN A 17 1.92 18.15 11.17
N ARG A 18 0.80 18.66 11.68
CA ARG A 18 -0.28 17.84 12.26
C ARG A 18 -0.83 16.79 11.29
N ALA A 19 -0.99 17.13 10.02
CA ALA A 19 -1.48 16.20 9.01
C ALA A 19 -0.48 15.05 8.77
N ALA A 20 0.82 15.38 8.70
CA ALA A 20 1.88 14.37 8.56
C ALA A 20 1.96 13.45 9.78
N MET A 21 1.79 14.00 10.98
CA MET A 21 1.76 13.20 12.21
C MET A 21 0.57 12.25 12.25
N ILE A 22 -0.64 12.74 11.92
CA ILE A 22 -1.85 11.89 11.87
C ILE A 22 -1.67 10.77 10.84
N GLY A 23 -1.22 11.12 9.63
CA GLY A 23 -0.96 10.13 8.58
C GLY A 23 0.10 9.11 8.98
N GLY A 24 1.20 9.56 9.58
CA GLY A 24 2.26 8.68 10.07
C GLY A 24 1.78 7.71 11.17
N ILE A 25 1.05 8.22 12.14
CA ILE A 25 0.46 7.39 13.21
C ILE A 25 -0.51 6.36 12.62
N THR A 26 -1.38 6.78 11.70
CA THR A 26 -2.32 5.86 11.04
C THR A 26 -1.60 4.73 10.32
N VAL A 27 -0.54 5.03 9.56
CA VAL A 27 0.27 4.03 8.87
C VAL A 27 0.95 3.08 9.86
N ILE A 28 1.52 3.61 10.95
CA ILE A 28 2.15 2.78 11.99
C ILE A 28 1.13 1.83 12.62
N ILE A 29 -0.07 2.32 12.95
CA ILE A 29 -1.15 1.49 13.51
C ILE A 29 -1.52 0.37 12.53
N LEU A 30 -1.70 0.68 11.25
CA LEU A 30 -2.02 -0.32 10.23
C LEU A 30 -0.92 -1.38 10.09
N ILE A 31 0.35 -0.98 10.11
CA ILE A 31 1.49 -1.90 10.07
C ILE A 31 1.47 -2.81 11.30
N VAL A 32 1.30 -2.25 12.49
CA VAL A 32 1.25 -3.02 13.74
C VAL A 32 0.08 -4.03 13.69
N LEU A 33 -1.11 -3.60 13.33
CA LEU A 33 -2.27 -4.48 13.20
C LEU A 33 -2.03 -5.60 12.17
N ALA A 34 -1.40 -5.31 11.05
CA ALA A 34 -1.10 -6.29 10.02
C ALA A 34 -0.02 -7.30 10.46
N VAL A 35 1.03 -6.84 11.14
CA VAL A 35 2.09 -7.73 11.67
C VAL A 35 1.53 -8.65 12.74
N PHE A 36 0.75 -8.10 13.65
CA PHE A 36 0.14 -8.83 14.78
C PHE A 36 -1.18 -9.53 14.42
N ALA A 37 -1.65 -9.44 13.18
CA ALA A 37 -2.89 -10.06 12.73
C ALA A 37 -3.05 -11.54 13.16
N PRO A 38 -2.02 -12.43 13.07
CA PRO A 38 -2.16 -13.82 13.49
C PRO A 38 -2.43 -14.01 14.98
N TRP A 39 -2.06 -13.04 15.81
CA TRP A 39 -2.27 -13.08 17.27
C TRP A 39 -3.51 -12.31 17.73
N ILE A 40 -3.92 -11.31 16.95
CA ILE A 40 -5.07 -10.46 17.27
C ILE A 40 -6.36 -11.04 16.68
N ALA A 41 -6.29 -11.70 15.51
CA ALA A 41 -7.46 -12.25 14.84
C ALA A 41 -8.10 -13.37 15.69
N PRO A 42 -9.40 -13.24 16.04
CA PRO A 42 -10.09 -14.26 16.85
C PRO A 42 -10.17 -15.62 16.15
N TYR A 43 -10.25 -15.61 14.83
CA TYR A 43 -10.40 -16.81 14.01
C TYR A 43 -9.30 -16.92 12.96
N SER A 44 -8.98 -18.16 12.55
CA SER A 44 -8.08 -18.44 11.44
C SER A 44 -8.67 -17.90 10.13
N TYR A 45 -7.81 -17.47 9.21
CA TYR A 45 -8.22 -17.03 7.86
C TYR A 45 -9.05 -18.07 7.10
N SER A 46 -8.77 -19.35 7.30
CA SER A 46 -9.47 -20.48 6.65
C SER A 46 -10.74 -20.93 7.37
N TYR A 47 -11.04 -20.37 8.55
CA TYR A 47 -12.23 -20.74 9.31
C TYR A 47 -13.49 -20.35 8.55
N GLN A 48 -14.42 -21.30 8.41
CA GLN A 48 -15.72 -21.15 7.77
C GLN A 48 -16.77 -21.92 8.57
N ASN A 49 -17.94 -21.32 8.73
CA ASN A 49 -19.10 -21.94 9.34
C ASN A 49 -20.34 -21.69 8.46
N LEU A 50 -20.59 -22.61 7.54
CA LEU A 50 -21.67 -22.47 6.56
C LEU A 50 -23.06 -22.45 7.19
N ASP A 51 -23.23 -23.05 8.38
CA ASP A 51 -24.50 -23.09 9.09
C ASP A 51 -24.84 -21.70 9.68
N LEU A 52 -23.82 -20.90 10.00
CA LEU A 52 -24.00 -19.55 10.54
C LEU A 52 -24.41 -18.56 9.44
N GLY A 53 -23.88 -18.70 8.23
CA GLY A 53 -24.10 -17.78 7.12
C GLY A 53 -23.73 -16.33 7.45
N ALA A 54 -24.38 -15.38 6.78
CA ALA A 54 -24.18 -13.95 7.05
C ALA A 54 -24.90 -13.54 8.34
N SER A 55 -24.14 -13.14 9.35
CA SER A 55 -24.64 -12.71 10.65
C SER A 55 -24.23 -11.28 10.99
N PRO A 56 -25.09 -10.50 11.68
CA PRO A 56 -24.75 -9.17 12.14
C PRO A 56 -23.64 -9.20 13.20
N PRO A 57 -23.03 -8.04 13.52
CA PRO A 57 -22.06 -7.92 14.60
C PRO A 57 -22.56 -8.49 15.92
N SER A 58 -21.73 -9.30 16.58
CA SER A 58 -22.03 -9.96 17.86
C SER A 58 -20.78 -9.99 18.74
N ALA A 59 -20.93 -10.48 19.98
CA ALA A 59 -19.80 -10.64 20.90
C ALA A 59 -18.78 -11.67 20.41
N GLU A 60 -19.22 -12.67 19.64
CA GLU A 60 -18.35 -13.69 19.03
C GLU A 60 -17.75 -13.21 17.71
N HIS A 61 -18.48 -12.42 16.92
CA HIS A 61 -18.07 -11.87 15.63
C HIS A 61 -18.24 -10.35 15.64
N LEU A 62 -17.21 -9.62 16.07
CA LEU A 62 -17.27 -8.17 16.30
C LEU A 62 -17.74 -7.36 15.09
N LEU A 63 -17.39 -7.75 13.88
CA LEU A 63 -17.85 -7.13 12.62
C LEU A 63 -18.89 -7.99 11.88
N GLY A 64 -19.37 -9.07 12.52
CA GLY A 64 -20.24 -10.05 11.87
C GLY A 64 -19.51 -11.02 10.96
N THR A 65 -20.30 -11.80 10.21
CA THR A 65 -19.80 -12.82 9.29
C THR A 65 -20.27 -12.59 7.85
N ASP A 66 -19.54 -13.12 6.89
CA ASP A 66 -19.93 -13.12 5.48
C ASP A 66 -20.91 -14.28 5.17
N VAL A 67 -21.34 -14.37 3.90
CA VAL A 67 -22.26 -15.43 3.42
C VAL A 67 -21.71 -16.86 3.60
N LEU A 68 -20.41 -17.01 3.82
CA LEU A 68 -19.77 -18.29 4.09
C LEU A 68 -19.50 -18.51 5.59
N GLY A 69 -20.07 -17.65 6.45
CA GLY A 69 -19.87 -17.72 7.90
C GLY A 69 -18.45 -17.42 8.36
N ARG A 70 -17.69 -16.60 7.58
CA ARG A 70 -16.32 -16.22 7.90
C ARG A 70 -16.32 -14.93 8.69
N ASP A 71 -15.48 -14.85 9.74
CA ASP A 71 -15.36 -13.65 10.57
C ASP A 71 -14.76 -12.49 9.77
N LEU A 72 -15.51 -11.39 9.64
CA LEU A 72 -15.10 -10.23 8.86
C LEU A 72 -13.90 -9.51 9.46
N LEU A 73 -13.80 -9.44 10.80
CA LEU A 73 -12.65 -8.81 11.47
C LEU A 73 -11.34 -9.57 11.17
N SER A 74 -11.36 -10.88 11.30
CA SER A 74 -10.21 -11.72 10.99
C SER A 74 -9.79 -11.58 9.53
N ARG A 75 -10.75 -11.58 8.62
CA ARG A 75 -10.47 -11.37 7.19
C ARG A 75 -9.89 -10.00 6.88
N LEU A 76 -10.38 -8.94 7.55
CA LEU A 76 -9.87 -7.60 7.39
C LEU A 76 -8.40 -7.51 7.84
N LEU A 77 -8.07 -8.08 8.99
CA LEU A 77 -6.70 -8.11 9.52
C LEU A 77 -5.73 -8.87 8.62
N TYR A 78 -6.11 -10.06 8.17
CA TYR A 78 -5.29 -10.83 7.22
C TYR A 78 -5.20 -10.16 5.85
N GLY A 79 -6.29 -9.56 5.36
CA GLY A 79 -6.32 -8.79 4.12
C GLY A 79 -5.38 -7.58 4.17
N ALA A 80 -5.39 -6.84 5.28
CA ALA A 80 -4.47 -5.72 5.50
C ALA A 80 -3.00 -6.17 5.46
N ARG A 81 -2.68 -7.31 6.08
CA ARG A 81 -1.33 -7.90 6.05
C ARG A 81 -0.87 -8.21 4.62
N ILE A 82 -1.73 -8.87 3.84
CA ILE A 82 -1.42 -9.22 2.44
C ILE A 82 -1.26 -7.96 1.61
N SER A 83 -2.16 -6.99 1.74
CA SER A 83 -2.12 -5.72 1.01
C SER A 83 -0.84 -4.93 1.30
N LEU A 84 -0.44 -4.82 2.57
CA LEU A 84 0.80 -4.15 2.96
C LEU A 84 2.03 -4.88 2.44
N LEU A 85 2.04 -6.21 2.48
CA LEU A 85 3.16 -7.01 1.95
C LEU A 85 3.29 -6.80 0.44
N VAL A 86 2.19 -6.91 -0.30
CA VAL A 86 2.19 -6.68 -1.75
C VAL A 86 2.62 -5.25 -2.07
N GLY A 87 2.07 -4.26 -1.35
CA GLY A 87 2.45 -2.85 -1.53
C GLY A 87 3.94 -2.61 -1.26
N PHE A 88 4.49 -3.21 -0.20
CA PHE A 88 5.90 -3.09 0.13
C PHE A 88 6.82 -3.73 -0.92
N VAL A 89 6.47 -4.95 -1.36
CA VAL A 89 7.23 -5.65 -2.41
C VAL A 89 7.16 -4.88 -3.73
N ALA A 90 5.97 -4.46 -4.15
CA ALA A 90 5.78 -3.70 -5.39
C ALA A 90 6.57 -2.38 -5.37
N THR A 91 6.51 -1.65 -4.25
CA THR A 91 7.27 -0.40 -4.07
C THR A 91 8.78 -0.66 -4.09
N GLY A 92 9.24 -1.72 -3.43
CA GLY A 92 10.65 -2.13 -3.45
C GLY A 92 11.15 -2.44 -4.85
N VAL A 93 10.40 -3.22 -5.61
CA VAL A 93 10.72 -3.54 -7.02
C VAL A 93 10.73 -2.28 -7.88
N ALA A 94 9.69 -1.43 -7.75
CA ALA A 94 9.60 -0.17 -8.51
C ALA A 94 10.77 0.76 -8.18
N LEU A 95 11.19 0.84 -6.91
CA LEU A 95 12.33 1.64 -6.48
C LEU A 95 13.64 1.12 -7.09
N VAL A 96 13.89 -0.19 -7.02
CA VAL A 96 15.10 -0.79 -7.60
C VAL A 96 15.16 -0.54 -9.11
N ILE A 97 14.06 -0.78 -9.82
CA ILE A 97 13.99 -0.55 -11.27
C ILE A 97 14.15 0.94 -11.58
N GLY A 98 13.40 1.81 -10.89
CA GLY A 98 13.41 3.25 -11.15
C GLY A 98 14.75 3.89 -10.85
N VAL A 99 15.40 3.53 -9.73
CA VAL A 99 16.74 4.03 -9.38
C VAL A 99 17.77 3.53 -10.37
N SER A 100 17.75 2.24 -10.72
CA SER A 100 18.67 1.67 -11.71
C SER A 100 18.52 2.35 -13.07
N TRP A 101 17.28 2.55 -13.52
CA TRP A 101 16.97 3.26 -14.76
C TRP A 101 17.46 4.70 -14.73
N GLY A 102 17.17 5.42 -13.63
CA GLY A 102 17.62 6.80 -13.44
C GLY A 102 19.14 6.96 -13.39
N ILE A 103 19.85 6.03 -12.73
CA ILE A 103 21.32 6.04 -12.69
C ILE A 103 21.89 5.83 -14.09
N VAL A 104 21.38 4.87 -14.86
CA VAL A 104 21.85 4.61 -16.22
C VAL A 104 21.60 5.81 -17.13
N ALA A 105 20.37 6.37 -17.10
CA ALA A 105 20.03 7.56 -17.87
C ALA A 105 20.94 8.76 -17.52
N GLY A 106 21.13 9.02 -16.22
CA GLY A 106 21.96 10.13 -15.74
C GLY A 106 23.46 9.94 -16.00
N TYR A 107 23.97 8.70 -15.93
CA TYR A 107 25.39 8.43 -16.14
C TYR A 107 25.79 8.55 -17.62
N PHE A 108 25.00 7.99 -18.52
CA PHE A 108 25.31 8.03 -19.96
C PHE A 108 24.85 9.33 -20.62
N GLY A 109 23.81 9.98 -20.09
CA GLY A 109 23.29 11.26 -20.58
C GLY A 109 22.91 11.27 -22.08
N GLY A 110 22.72 12.47 -22.63
CA GLY A 110 22.59 12.72 -24.06
C GLY A 110 21.54 11.85 -24.78
N ARG A 111 21.97 11.08 -25.77
CA ARG A 111 21.08 10.23 -26.60
C ARG A 111 20.48 9.06 -25.84
N VAL A 112 21.22 8.50 -24.86
CA VAL A 112 20.74 7.37 -24.04
C VAL A 112 19.61 7.83 -23.16
N ASP A 113 19.78 8.93 -22.47
CA ASP A 113 18.74 9.54 -21.64
C ASP A 113 17.48 9.84 -22.48
N SER A 114 17.63 10.47 -23.65
CA SER A 114 16.50 10.77 -24.54
C SER A 114 15.74 9.52 -25.00
N VAL A 115 16.43 8.42 -25.28
CA VAL A 115 15.78 7.15 -25.67
C VAL A 115 15.08 6.51 -24.48
N MET A 116 15.74 6.49 -23.32
CA MET A 116 15.18 5.92 -22.09
C MET A 116 13.92 6.68 -21.64
N MET A 117 13.92 8.01 -21.75
CA MET A 117 12.74 8.82 -21.43
C MET A 117 11.59 8.59 -22.42
N ARG A 118 11.88 8.42 -23.73
CA ARG A 118 10.85 8.08 -24.73
C ARG A 118 10.18 6.73 -24.44
N ILE A 119 10.96 5.73 -23.97
CA ILE A 119 10.39 4.44 -23.56
C ILE A 119 9.41 4.63 -22.40
N VAL A 120 9.78 5.42 -21.41
CA VAL A 120 8.90 5.73 -20.26
C VAL A 120 7.64 6.44 -20.75
N ASP A 121 7.74 7.43 -21.64
CA ASP A 121 6.60 8.15 -22.20
C ASP A 121 5.63 7.22 -22.95
N VAL A 122 6.17 6.29 -23.75
CA VAL A 122 5.34 5.29 -24.47
C VAL A 122 4.61 4.36 -23.48
N LEU A 123 5.28 3.91 -22.43
CA LEU A 123 4.63 3.09 -21.39
C LEU A 123 3.52 3.86 -20.66
N TYR A 124 3.76 5.13 -20.35
CA TYR A 124 2.74 6.00 -19.74
C TYR A 124 1.53 6.21 -20.66
N LEU A 125 1.76 6.50 -21.94
CA LEU A 125 0.68 6.66 -22.92
C LEU A 125 -0.11 5.37 -23.12
N SER A 126 0.57 4.22 -23.16
CA SER A 126 -0.07 2.91 -23.24
C SER A 126 -0.96 2.65 -22.02
N LEU A 127 -0.47 2.97 -20.82
CA LEU A 127 -1.22 2.79 -19.58
C LEU A 127 -2.49 3.66 -19.53
N ILE A 128 -2.39 4.92 -19.98
CA ILE A 128 -3.53 5.84 -20.03
C ILE A 128 -4.60 5.32 -21.01
N HIS A 129 -4.19 4.81 -22.17
CA HIS A 129 -5.12 4.25 -23.18
C HIS A 129 -5.86 2.99 -22.68
N ILE A 130 -5.20 2.16 -21.88
CA ILE A 130 -5.81 0.96 -21.30
C ILE A 130 -6.76 1.31 -20.15
N SER A 131 -6.44 2.37 -19.39
CA SER A 131 -7.24 2.79 -18.24
C SER A 131 -8.43 3.69 -18.59
N GLU A 132 -8.52 4.19 -19.82
CA GLU A 132 -9.67 4.98 -20.28
C GLU A 132 -10.78 4.02 -20.75
N PRO A 133 -11.83 3.77 -19.93
CA PRO A 133 -12.97 3.01 -20.38
C PRO A 133 -13.63 3.82 -21.50
N THR A 134 -13.78 3.20 -22.66
CA THR A 134 -14.53 3.75 -23.80
C THR A 134 -15.88 4.27 -23.32
N ARG A 135 -15.95 5.56 -23.02
CA ARG A 135 -17.20 6.25 -22.73
C ARG A 135 -17.96 6.33 -24.04
N ARG A 136 -18.73 5.28 -24.35
CA ARG A 136 -19.72 5.36 -25.40
C ARG A 136 -20.76 6.38 -24.98
N ILE A 137 -20.70 7.53 -25.60
CA ILE A 137 -21.75 8.54 -25.58
C ILE A 137 -22.85 7.96 -26.50
N HIS A 138 -23.98 7.59 -25.92
CA HIS A 138 -25.25 7.48 -26.61
C HIS A 138 -26.10 8.65 -26.21
#